data_8e54b3f0d0a865119ab9d0aa08a6a452
#
_entry.id   8e54b3f0d0a865119ab9d0aa08a6a452
#
_cell.length_a   1.000
_cell.length_b   1.000
_cell.length_c   1.000
_cell.angle_alpha   90.00
_cell.angle_beta   90.00
_cell.angle_gamma   90.00
#
_symmetry.space_group_name_H-M   'P 1'
#
loop_
_entity.id
_entity.type
_entity.pdbx_description
1 polymer ?
#
loop_
_entity_poly.entity_id
_entity_poly.type
_entity_poly.pdbx_seq_one_letter_code
_entity_poly.pdbx_strand_id
1 'polypeptide(L)'
;MPEIYNSSTPTVNFGRQTFETSWFWRVLPAGMRRRWWLFRVFDLIARYWPVFGNRNGLLVVRMDGIGDMVLFRQALDLHADIFGVRNSDIIVLGCKSWASVADELFKNYRLIIMDEHAFARQPFYRFKISLMVRRLNVETAICDSYFRRAMMADSLVWVSAANTNIVSLPFINEPTRTEFTYYLSQVDMIIDTGPYPTHEIIRHYNFLSAL
;
A
#
# COMPACT_ATOMS: atom_id res chain seq x y z
N MET A 1 -5.08 -29.33 7.13
CA MET A 1 -4.96 -28.42 5.97
C MET A 1 -5.71 -27.17 6.35
N PRO A 2 -5.11 -25.98 6.39
CA PRO A 2 -5.87 -24.76 6.57
C PRO A 2 -6.83 -24.62 5.40
N GLU A 3 -8.10 -24.35 5.67
CA GLU A 3 -9.07 -24.01 4.65
C GLU A 3 -8.53 -22.81 3.87
N ILE A 4 -8.19 -23.06 2.63
CA ILE A 4 -7.88 -22.00 1.68
C ILE A 4 -9.19 -21.23 1.52
N TYR A 5 -9.20 -19.99 1.97
CA TYR A 5 -10.35 -19.11 1.85
C TYR A 5 -10.57 -18.85 0.35
N ASN A 6 -11.44 -19.66 -0.23
CA ASN A 6 -11.79 -19.58 -1.65
C ASN A 6 -12.80 -18.45 -1.81
N SER A 7 -12.31 -17.18 -1.76
CA SER A 7 -13.15 -16.05 -2.09
C SER A 7 -13.28 -16.00 -3.62
N SER A 8 -14.34 -16.55 -4.12
CA SER A 8 -14.73 -16.45 -5.53
C SER A 8 -14.98 -15.00 -6.02
N THR A 9 -14.81 -14.02 -5.14
CA THR A 9 -14.87 -12.58 -5.43
C THR A 9 -13.71 -11.89 -4.73
N PRO A 10 -12.68 -11.45 -5.46
CA PRO A 10 -11.48 -10.82 -4.88
C PRO A 10 -11.75 -9.45 -4.25
N THR A 11 -12.91 -8.86 -4.44
CA THR A 11 -13.27 -7.57 -3.88
C THR A 11 -14.27 -7.73 -2.76
N VAL A 12 -13.84 -7.40 -1.53
CA VAL A 12 -14.78 -7.24 -0.44
C VAL A 12 -15.56 -5.96 -0.68
N ASN A 13 -16.82 -6.12 -1.04
CA ASN A 13 -17.75 -5.02 -1.08
C ASN A 13 -18.07 -4.66 0.38
N PHE A 14 -17.25 -3.79 0.97
CA PHE A 14 -17.59 -3.18 2.24
C PHE A 14 -18.91 -2.48 2.05
N GLY A 15 -19.96 -3.06 2.61
CA GLY A 15 -21.28 -2.49 2.50
C GLY A 15 -21.20 -0.98 2.75
N ARG A 16 -22.00 -0.23 2.06
CA ARG A 16 -22.06 1.26 2.05
C ARG A 16 -21.93 1.94 3.42
N GLN A 17 -22.09 1.18 4.49
CA GLN A 17 -21.98 1.67 5.87
C GLN A 17 -20.53 1.86 6.36
N THR A 18 -19.53 1.24 5.71
CA THR A 18 -18.14 1.29 6.19
C THR A 18 -17.27 2.20 5.31
N PHE A 19 -17.47 2.17 3.99
CA PHE A 19 -16.71 3.00 3.04
C PHE A 19 -17.65 3.59 2.00
N GLU A 20 -17.76 4.92 2.00
CA GLU A 20 -18.46 5.60 0.93
C GLU A 20 -17.52 5.82 -0.25
N THR A 21 -17.86 5.27 -1.41
CA THR A 21 -17.14 5.48 -2.65
C THR A 21 -17.58 6.77 -3.37
N SER A 22 -18.37 7.61 -2.71
CA SER A 22 -18.90 8.82 -3.31
C SER A 22 -17.80 9.82 -3.66
N TRP A 23 -18.04 10.62 -4.70
CA TRP A 23 -17.15 11.72 -5.08
C TRP A 23 -16.82 12.65 -3.90
N PHE A 24 -17.77 12.85 -3.00
CA PHE A 24 -17.61 13.70 -1.82
C PHE A 24 -16.43 13.26 -0.93
N TRP A 25 -16.28 11.96 -0.66
CA TRP A 25 -15.17 11.41 0.14
C TRP A 25 -13.81 11.56 -0.54
N ARG A 26 -13.77 11.57 -1.86
CA ARG A 26 -12.53 11.82 -2.61
C ARG A 26 -12.08 13.29 -2.53
N VAL A 27 -13.00 14.20 -2.34
CA VAL A 27 -12.70 15.64 -2.32
C VAL A 27 -12.61 16.20 -0.92
N LEU A 28 -13.56 15.88 -0.05
CA LEU A 28 -13.72 16.46 1.29
C LEU A 28 -13.92 15.37 2.35
N PRO A 29 -12.88 14.64 2.73
CA PRO A 29 -13.00 13.66 3.80
C PRO A 29 -13.19 14.36 5.14
N ALA A 30 -14.40 14.31 5.66
CA ALA A 30 -14.72 14.87 6.97
C ALA A 30 -13.99 14.12 8.10
N GLY A 31 -13.66 14.80 9.18
CA GLY A 31 -13.09 14.20 10.39
C GLY A 31 -11.60 13.83 10.32
N MET A 32 -10.94 14.07 9.21
CA MET A 32 -9.50 13.84 9.11
C MET A 32 -8.69 14.83 9.96
N ARG A 33 -7.55 14.39 10.44
CA ARG A 33 -6.65 15.20 11.26
C ARG A 33 -6.15 16.43 10.49
N ARG A 34 -5.93 17.56 11.17
CA ARG A 34 -5.41 18.81 10.56
C ARG A 34 -4.13 18.59 9.75
N ARG A 35 -3.22 17.72 10.22
CA ARG A 35 -1.99 17.36 9.52
C ARG A 35 -2.25 16.76 8.13
N TRP A 36 -3.30 15.95 7.98
CA TRP A 36 -3.66 15.36 6.72
C TRP A 36 -4.03 16.44 5.68
N TRP A 37 -4.76 17.47 6.07
CA TRP A 37 -5.11 18.56 5.16
C TRP A 37 -3.87 19.28 4.62
N LEU A 38 -2.87 19.51 5.46
CA LEU A 38 -1.60 20.08 5.03
C LEU A 38 -0.88 19.12 4.05
N PHE A 39 -0.76 17.85 4.41
CA PHE A 39 -0.06 16.85 3.61
C PHE A 39 -0.76 16.57 2.29
N ARG A 40 -2.09 16.63 2.25
CA ARG A 40 -2.86 16.40 1.02
C ARG A 40 -2.43 17.32 -0.12
N VAL A 41 -2.15 18.57 0.14
CA VAL A 41 -1.70 19.50 -0.91
C VAL A 41 -0.44 18.97 -1.58
N PHE A 42 0.54 18.55 -0.80
CA PHE A 42 1.78 17.98 -1.31
C PHE A 42 1.58 16.64 -2.02
N ASP A 43 0.76 15.76 -1.45
CA ASP A 43 0.45 14.48 -2.05
C ASP A 43 -0.32 14.63 -3.37
N LEU A 44 -1.25 15.59 -3.45
CA LEU A 44 -1.97 15.92 -4.69
C LEU A 44 -1.02 16.45 -5.77
N ILE A 45 -0.17 17.40 -5.43
CA ILE A 45 0.83 17.93 -6.38
C ILE A 45 1.72 16.79 -6.88
N ALA A 46 2.19 15.91 -5.99
CA ALA A 46 3.02 14.78 -6.35
C ALA A 46 2.26 13.79 -7.25
N ARG A 47 1.01 13.43 -6.91
CA ARG A 47 0.19 12.48 -7.67
C ARG A 47 -0.05 12.95 -9.11
N TYR A 48 -0.36 14.21 -9.29
CA TYR A 48 -0.64 14.79 -10.62
C TYR A 48 0.61 15.33 -11.31
N TRP A 49 1.79 15.10 -10.74
CA TRP A 49 3.03 15.48 -11.40
C TRP A 49 3.19 14.74 -12.73
N PRO A 50 3.47 15.44 -13.83
CA PRO A 50 3.59 14.81 -15.13
C PRO A 50 4.78 13.85 -15.15
N VAL A 51 4.53 12.63 -15.59
CA VAL A 51 5.57 11.62 -15.82
C VAL A 51 5.30 11.03 -17.19
N PHE A 52 6.35 10.98 -18.00
CA PHE A 52 6.30 10.52 -19.38
C PHE A 52 6.92 9.14 -19.49
N GLY A 53 6.51 8.40 -20.51
CA GLY A 53 6.99 7.04 -20.77
C GLY A 53 5.98 5.97 -20.37
N ASN A 54 6.28 4.73 -20.80
CA ASN A 54 5.44 3.58 -20.48
C ASN A 54 5.55 3.24 -19.00
N ARG A 55 4.44 2.87 -18.41
CA ARG A 55 4.42 2.33 -17.05
C ARG A 55 4.86 0.89 -17.08
N ASN A 56 5.63 0.48 -16.10
CA ASN A 56 6.07 -0.89 -15.94
C ASN A 56 6.43 -1.23 -14.50
N GLY A 57 6.45 -2.52 -14.20
CA GLY A 57 6.85 -3.04 -12.89
C GLY A 57 5.80 -2.89 -11.80
N LEU A 58 6.17 -3.39 -10.65
CA LEU A 58 5.33 -3.52 -9.46
C LEU A 58 5.93 -2.73 -8.30
N LEU A 59 5.15 -1.87 -7.68
CA LEU A 59 5.48 -1.22 -6.41
C LEU A 59 4.79 -1.96 -5.27
N VAL A 60 5.58 -2.45 -4.33
CA VAL A 60 5.11 -3.07 -3.10
C VAL A 60 5.40 -2.14 -1.94
N VAL A 61 4.36 -1.61 -1.31
CA VAL A 61 4.49 -0.69 -0.17
C VAL A 61 4.37 -1.44 1.14
N ARG A 62 5.45 -1.47 1.91
CA ARG A 62 5.55 -2.19 3.19
C ARG A 62 6.11 -1.30 4.29
N MET A 63 5.23 -0.85 5.19
CA MET A 63 5.57 0.05 6.33
C MET A 63 5.53 -0.69 7.67
N ASP A 64 5.89 -1.97 7.64
CA ASP A 64 5.81 -2.90 8.77
C ASP A 64 7.10 -2.94 9.58
N GLY A 65 7.05 -3.70 10.69
CA GLY A 65 8.23 -4.01 11.49
C GLY A 65 9.12 -5.07 10.84
N ILE A 66 10.32 -5.25 11.40
CA ILE A 66 11.33 -6.19 10.89
C ILE A 66 10.80 -7.63 10.82
N GLY A 67 10.01 -8.07 11.82
CA GLY A 67 9.46 -9.42 11.86
C GLY A 67 8.52 -9.71 10.69
N ASP A 68 7.62 -8.76 10.39
CA ASP A 68 6.66 -8.89 9.28
C ASP A 68 7.38 -8.89 7.93
N MET A 69 8.48 -8.12 7.80
CA MET A 69 9.28 -8.09 6.58
C MET A 69 10.01 -9.41 6.32
N VAL A 70 10.48 -10.08 7.37
CA VAL A 70 11.07 -11.42 7.25
C VAL A 70 10.03 -12.44 6.77
N LEU A 71 8.82 -12.41 7.33
CA LEU A 71 7.71 -13.27 6.90
C LEU A 71 7.27 -12.96 5.47
N PHE A 72 7.17 -11.68 5.14
CA PHE A 72 6.80 -11.21 3.80
C PHE A 72 7.78 -11.66 2.73
N ARG A 73 9.06 -11.76 3.05
CA ARG A 73 10.09 -12.19 2.08
C ARG A 73 9.74 -13.50 1.38
N GLN A 74 9.12 -14.44 2.11
CA GLN A 74 8.70 -15.73 1.55
C GLN A 74 7.59 -15.60 0.49
N ALA A 75 6.73 -14.59 0.63
CA ALA A 75 5.64 -14.34 -0.31
C ALA A 75 6.07 -13.51 -1.52
N LEU A 76 7.17 -12.74 -1.41
CA LEU A 76 7.57 -11.77 -2.43
C LEU A 76 7.95 -12.43 -3.77
N ASP A 77 8.58 -13.60 -3.75
CA ASP A 77 8.93 -14.29 -4.99
C ASP A 77 7.69 -14.69 -5.80
N LEU A 78 6.57 -14.98 -5.12
CA LEU A 78 5.29 -15.31 -5.77
C LEU A 78 4.66 -14.11 -6.47
N HIS A 79 4.96 -12.88 -6.04
CA HIS A 79 4.46 -11.69 -6.73
C HIS A 79 5.00 -11.57 -8.15
N ALA A 80 6.27 -11.96 -8.38
CA ALA A 80 6.86 -11.94 -9.71
C ALA A 80 6.07 -12.83 -10.69
N ASP A 81 5.73 -14.03 -10.26
CA ASP A 81 4.99 -15.00 -11.06
C ASP A 81 3.54 -14.53 -11.32
N ILE A 82 2.84 -14.07 -10.28
CA ILE A 82 1.43 -13.65 -10.39
C ILE A 82 1.27 -12.42 -11.27
N PHE A 83 2.16 -11.43 -11.12
CA PHE A 83 2.09 -10.18 -11.90
C PHE A 83 2.84 -10.28 -13.25
N GLY A 84 3.48 -11.41 -13.54
CA GLY A 84 4.25 -11.61 -14.78
C GLY A 84 5.41 -10.62 -14.94
N VAL A 85 6.05 -10.22 -13.84
CA VAL A 85 7.16 -9.25 -13.81
C VAL A 85 8.45 -9.90 -13.33
N ARG A 86 9.59 -9.37 -13.76
CA ARG A 86 10.88 -9.85 -13.24
C ARG A 86 11.10 -9.32 -11.82
N ASN A 87 11.86 -10.05 -11.02
CA ASN A 87 12.22 -9.60 -9.66
C ASN A 87 12.89 -8.20 -9.67
N SER A 88 13.69 -7.91 -10.69
CA SER A 88 14.32 -6.60 -10.87
C SER A 88 13.33 -5.45 -11.12
N ASP A 89 12.12 -5.75 -11.57
CA ASP A 89 11.08 -4.78 -11.87
C ASP A 89 10.11 -4.61 -10.68
N ILE A 90 10.32 -5.39 -9.61
CA ILE A 90 9.62 -5.23 -8.33
C ILE A 90 10.39 -4.24 -7.46
N ILE A 91 9.70 -3.21 -7.03
CA ILE A 91 10.22 -2.17 -6.14
C ILE A 91 9.58 -2.34 -4.78
N VAL A 92 10.38 -2.65 -3.76
CA VAL A 92 9.91 -2.72 -2.37
C VAL A 92 10.20 -1.38 -1.70
N LEU A 93 9.14 -0.67 -1.35
CA LEU A 93 9.21 0.59 -0.61
C LEU A 93 8.90 0.33 0.86
N GLY A 94 9.88 0.54 1.70
CA GLY A 94 9.78 0.28 3.11
C GLY A 94 10.31 1.37 4.02
N CYS A 95 10.24 1.11 5.32
CA CYS A 95 10.65 2.06 6.35
C CYS A 95 12.01 1.71 6.98
N LYS A 96 12.60 2.72 7.60
CA LYS A 96 13.93 2.64 8.21
C LYS A 96 14.02 1.60 9.33
N SER A 97 12.90 1.23 9.95
CA SER A 97 12.86 0.28 11.05
C SER A 97 13.48 -1.09 10.74
N TRP A 98 13.50 -1.51 9.48
CA TRP A 98 14.11 -2.78 9.05
C TRP A 98 15.27 -2.62 8.06
N ALA A 99 15.79 -1.40 7.90
CA ALA A 99 16.87 -1.10 6.95
C ALA A 99 18.14 -1.95 7.19
N SER A 100 18.41 -2.35 8.44
CA SER A 100 19.59 -3.15 8.79
C SER A 100 19.62 -4.56 8.15
N VAL A 101 18.47 -5.10 7.79
CA VAL A 101 18.33 -6.42 7.15
C VAL A 101 17.87 -6.33 5.70
N ALA A 102 17.62 -5.13 5.21
CA ALA A 102 17.02 -4.89 3.91
C ALA A 102 17.84 -5.47 2.76
N ASP A 103 19.12 -5.16 2.71
CA ASP A 103 20.02 -5.56 1.62
C ASP A 103 20.22 -7.08 1.58
N GLU A 104 20.22 -7.75 2.74
CA GLU A 104 20.35 -9.20 2.83
C GLU A 104 19.07 -9.92 2.37
N LEU A 105 17.92 -9.47 2.87
CA LEU A 105 16.63 -10.10 2.60
C LEU A 105 16.14 -9.87 1.16
N PHE A 106 16.40 -8.68 0.59
CA PHE A 106 15.79 -8.25 -0.67
C PHE A 106 16.79 -7.94 -1.78
N LYS A 107 17.99 -8.53 -1.75
CA LYS A 107 19.08 -8.25 -2.70
C LYS A 107 18.73 -8.39 -4.19
N ASN A 108 17.72 -9.20 -4.51
CA ASN A 108 17.28 -9.43 -5.90
C ASN A 108 16.20 -8.44 -6.36
N TYR A 109 15.80 -7.53 -5.49
CA TYR A 109 14.73 -6.57 -5.71
C TYR A 109 15.26 -5.15 -5.65
N ARG A 110 14.54 -4.22 -6.24
CA ARG A 110 14.86 -2.81 -6.08
C ARG A 110 14.29 -2.30 -4.76
N LEU A 111 15.16 -1.84 -3.86
CA LEU A 111 14.76 -1.34 -2.54
C LEU A 111 14.73 0.17 -2.50
N ILE A 112 13.72 0.70 -1.82
CA ILE A 112 13.62 2.10 -1.43
C ILE A 112 13.29 2.14 0.05
N ILE A 113 14.21 2.63 0.86
CA ILE A 113 14.03 2.78 2.30
C ILE A 113 13.80 4.25 2.63
N MET A 114 12.73 4.56 3.33
CA MET A 114 12.42 5.90 3.77
C MET A 114 12.38 6.01 5.30
N ASP A 115 12.59 7.23 5.81
CA ASP A 115 12.36 7.54 7.22
C ASP A 115 10.86 7.80 7.45
N GLU A 116 10.19 6.84 8.06
CA GLU A 116 8.75 6.89 8.32
C GLU A 116 8.35 7.99 9.30
N HIS A 117 9.25 8.35 10.23
CA HIS A 117 9.01 9.44 11.17
C HIS A 117 9.09 10.81 10.49
N ALA A 118 10.08 10.99 9.63
CA ALA A 118 10.19 12.19 8.82
C ALA A 118 9.01 12.32 7.85
N PHE A 119 8.62 11.24 7.19
CA PHE A 119 7.46 11.19 6.28
C PHE A 119 6.15 11.57 6.99
N ALA A 120 5.97 11.12 8.23
CA ALA A 120 4.78 11.43 9.02
C ALA A 120 4.74 12.85 9.61
N ARG A 121 5.86 13.58 9.62
CA ARG A 121 5.97 14.86 10.36
C ARG A 121 6.44 16.03 9.53
N GLN A 122 7.25 15.79 8.50
CA GLN A 122 7.92 16.84 7.71
C GLN A 122 7.31 16.94 6.32
N PRO A 123 6.57 18.02 5.99
CA PRO A 123 5.83 18.14 4.73
C PRO A 123 6.76 18.14 3.50
N PHE A 124 7.92 18.77 3.57
CA PHE A 124 8.87 18.76 2.45
C PHE A 124 9.51 17.40 2.21
N TYR A 125 9.84 16.66 3.27
CA TYR A 125 10.32 15.30 3.15
C TYR A 125 9.24 14.39 2.56
N ARG A 126 8.01 14.51 3.05
CA ARG A 126 6.84 13.81 2.49
C ARG A 126 6.68 14.10 1.01
N PHE A 127 6.72 15.36 0.62
CA PHE A 127 6.62 15.74 -0.79
C PHE A 127 7.74 15.12 -1.64
N LYS A 128 8.98 15.15 -1.16
CA LYS A 128 10.13 14.52 -1.84
C LYS A 128 9.91 13.03 -2.08
N ILE A 129 9.46 12.30 -1.04
CA ILE A 129 9.17 10.86 -1.15
C ILE A 129 7.97 10.61 -2.07
N SER A 130 6.88 11.35 -1.91
CA SER A 130 5.70 11.24 -2.76
C SER A 130 6.03 11.49 -4.23
N LEU A 131 6.82 12.51 -4.53
CA LEU A 131 7.28 12.80 -5.90
C LEU A 131 8.20 11.70 -6.44
N MET A 132 9.09 11.15 -5.61
CA MET A 132 9.93 10.01 -5.97
C MET A 132 9.06 8.81 -6.35
N VAL A 133 8.09 8.45 -5.50
CA VAL A 133 7.16 7.34 -5.75
C VAL A 133 6.38 7.56 -7.05
N ARG A 134 5.86 8.76 -7.28
CA ARG A 134 5.17 9.09 -8.53
C ARG A 134 6.04 8.90 -9.77
N ARG A 135 7.33 9.26 -9.66
CA ARG A 135 8.32 9.14 -10.76
C ARG A 135 8.76 7.72 -11.04
N LEU A 136 8.46 6.75 -10.17
CA LEU A 136 8.69 5.35 -10.46
C LEU A 136 7.88 4.87 -11.67
N ASN A 137 6.76 5.49 -11.94
CA ASN A 137 5.89 5.25 -13.08
C ASN A 137 5.52 3.76 -13.25
N VAL A 138 5.13 3.14 -12.12
CA VAL A 138 4.80 1.72 -12.07
C VAL A 138 3.44 1.42 -12.70
N GLU A 139 3.29 0.21 -13.23
CA GLU A 139 2.02 -0.29 -13.74
C GLU A 139 1.07 -0.63 -12.60
N THR A 140 1.57 -1.33 -11.60
CA THR A 140 0.78 -1.80 -10.45
C THR A 140 1.40 -1.35 -9.13
N ALA A 141 0.58 -0.95 -8.18
CA ALA A 141 1.01 -0.66 -6.82
C ALA A 141 0.16 -1.45 -5.82
N ILE A 142 0.82 -2.12 -4.89
CA ILE A 142 0.14 -2.96 -3.90
C ILE A 142 0.57 -2.63 -2.47
N CYS A 143 -0.33 -2.93 -1.52
CA CYS A 143 -0.03 -2.98 -0.10
C CYS A 143 -0.87 -4.09 0.55
N ASP A 144 -0.24 -5.16 0.95
CA ASP A 144 -0.87 -6.34 1.56
C ASP A 144 -0.77 -6.38 3.09
N SER A 145 -0.24 -5.31 3.73
CA SER A 145 -0.16 -5.19 5.19
C SER A 145 -1.52 -5.03 5.83
N TYR A 146 -1.81 -5.85 6.84
CA TYR A 146 -3.07 -5.76 7.59
C TYR A 146 -3.03 -4.64 8.63
N PHE A 147 -1.97 -4.57 9.44
CA PHE A 147 -1.75 -3.51 10.41
C PHE A 147 -0.93 -2.38 9.79
N ARG A 148 -1.58 -1.42 9.19
CA ARG A 148 -0.89 -0.29 8.55
C ARG A 148 -1.54 1.05 8.92
N ARG A 149 -0.90 2.11 8.54
CA ARG A 149 -1.42 3.48 8.68
C ARG A 149 -1.81 4.02 7.32
N ALA A 150 -3.08 4.39 7.15
CA ALA A 150 -3.61 4.90 5.89
C ALA A 150 -2.79 6.09 5.33
N MET A 151 -2.43 7.05 6.19
CA MET A 151 -1.61 8.21 5.80
C MET A 151 -0.14 7.86 5.49
N MET A 152 0.26 6.61 5.64
CA MET A 152 1.59 6.13 5.31
C MET A 152 1.51 5.21 4.07
N ALA A 153 1.06 3.99 4.24
CA ALA A 153 1.07 2.99 3.20
C ALA A 153 0.05 3.29 2.08
N ASP A 154 -1.23 3.48 2.45
CA ASP A 154 -2.27 3.73 1.43
C ASP A 154 -2.06 5.06 0.71
N SER A 155 -1.53 6.08 1.39
CA SER A 155 -1.19 7.35 0.72
C SER A 155 -0.09 7.18 -0.34
N LEU A 156 0.89 6.29 -0.12
CA LEU A 156 1.97 6.03 -1.07
C LEU A 156 1.48 5.19 -2.27
N VAL A 157 0.62 4.18 -2.02
CA VAL A 157 -0.08 3.48 -3.10
C VAL A 157 -0.87 4.48 -3.94
N TRP A 158 -1.65 5.35 -3.30
CA TRP A 158 -2.44 6.35 -4.00
C TRP A 158 -1.58 7.35 -4.79
N VAL A 159 -0.49 7.86 -4.20
CA VAL A 159 0.41 8.83 -4.85
C VAL A 159 1.16 8.24 -6.03
N SER A 160 1.43 6.94 -6.05
CA SER A 160 2.07 6.28 -7.19
C SER A 160 1.35 6.55 -8.51
N ALA A 161 0.02 6.76 -8.42
CA ALA A 161 -0.89 6.90 -9.56
C ALA A 161 -0.71 5.75 -10.57
N ALA A 162 -0.43 4.54 -10.08
CA ALA A 162 -0.36 3.33 -10.89
C ALA A 162 -1.68 3.09 -11.64
N ASN A 163 -1.64 2.34 -12.72
CA ASN A 163 -2.85 1.98 -13.46
C ASN A 163 -3.75 1.06 -12.62
N THR A 164 -3.13 0.19 -11.83
CA THR A 164 -3.84 -0.72 -10.92
C THR A 164 -3.31 -0.58 -9.51
N ASN A 165 -4.20 -0.33 -8.55
CA ASN A 165 -3.90 -0.19 -7.13
C ASN A 165 -4.66 -1.26 -6.36
N ILE A 166 -3.94 -2.16 -5.70
CA ILE A 166 -4.53 -3.30 -4.97
C ILE A 166 -4.06 -3.26 -3.52
N VAL A 167 -4.99 -3.35 -2.59
CA VAL A 167 -4.64 -3.34 -1.17
C VAL A 167 -5.39 -4.44 -0.41
N SER A 168 -4.78 -4.93 0.66
CA SER A 168 -5.52 -5.76 1.61
C SER A 168 -6.51 -4.92 2.41
N LEU A 169 -7.56 -5.55 2.91
CA LEU A 169 -8.41 -4.94 3.93
C LEU A 169 -7.59 -4.73 5.20
N PRO A 170 -7.41 -3.48 5.67
CA PRO A 170 -6.64 -3.21 6.87
C PRO A 170 -7.44 -3.45 8.14
N PHE A 171 -6.75 -3.54 9.27
CA PHE A 171 -7.39 -3.40 10.56
C PHE A 171 -7.92 -1.96 10.74
N ILE A 172 -9.23 -1.83 10.88
CA ILE A 172 -9.90 -0.53 11.01
C ILE A 172 -10.53 -0.42 12.39
N ASN A 173 -10.21 0.67 13.07
CA ASN A 173 -10.87 1.08 14.30
C ASN A 173 -11.55 2.44 14.10
N GLU A 174 -12.39 2.85 15.05
CA GLU A 174 -13.13 4.10 14.96
C GLU A 174 -12.25 5.33 14.69
N PRO A 175 -11.10 5.53 15.36
CA PRO A 175 -10.23 6.67 15.11
C PRO A 175 -9.60 6.71 13.72
N THR A 176 -9.45 5.57 13.05
CA THR A 176 -8.77 5.46 11.74
C THR A 176 -9.74 5.32 10.57
N ARG A 177 -11.03 5.10 10.84
CA ARG A 177 -12.06 4.84 9.84
C ARG A 177 -12.07 5.87 8.72
N THR A 178 -12.08 7.16 9.05
CA THR A 178 -12.15 8.23 8.04
C THR A 178 -10.95 8.25 7.10
N GLU A 179 -9.74 8.04 7.65
CA GLU A 179 -8.52 8.00 6.84
C GLU A 179 -8.55 6.82 5.86
N PHE A 180 -8.93 5.64 6.33
CA PHE A 180 -9.07 4.46 5.49
C PHE A 180 -10.19 4.63 4.46
N THR A 181 -11.36 5.11 4.85
CA THR A 181 -12.47 5.38 3.91
C THR A 181 -12.01 6.23 2.74
N TYR A 182 -11.23 7.28 3.01
CA TYR A 182 -10.72 8.15 1.97
C TYR A 182 -9.83 7.41 0.96
N TYR A 183 -8.81 6.67 1.43
CA TYR A 183 -7.87 6.01 0.52
C TYR A 183 -8.48 4.77 -0.13
N LEU A 184 -9.20 3.94 0.62
CA LEU A 184 -9.81 2.73 0.09
C LEU A 184 -10.90 3.01 -0.95
N SER A 185 -11.55 4.19 -0.89
CA SER A 185 -12.49 4.60 -1.93
C SER A 185 -11.83 4.92 -3.28
N GLN A 186 -10.51 4.90 -3.36
CA GLN A 186 -9.73 5.33 -4.52
C GLN A 186 -8.78 4.26 -5.05
N VAL A 187 -8.82 3.06 -4.51
CA VAL A 187 -8.11 1.89 -5.02
C VAL A 187 -9.02 1.07 -5.94
N ASP A 188 -8.41 0.28 -6.81
CA ASP A 188 -9.14 -0.51 -7.79
C ASP A 188 -9.64 -1.83 -7.19
N MET A 189 -8.86 -2.40 -6.23
CA MET A 189 -9.20 -3.66 -5.59
C MET A 189 -8.84 -3.65 -4.11
N ILE A 190 -9.75 -4.18 -3.29
CA ILE A 190 -9.53 -4.43 -1.86
C ILE A 190 -9.74 -5.92 -1.60
N ILE A 191 -8.72 -6.59 -1.06
CA ILE A 191 -8.73 -8.02 -0.80
C ILE A 191 -8.87 -8.27 0.69
N ASP A 192 -9.88 -9.03 1.10
CA ASP A 192 -9.99 -9.53 2.47
C ASP A 192 -9.03 -10.69 2.67
N THR A 193 -8.05 -10.51 3.53
CA THR A 193 -7.02 -11.50 3.85
C THR A 193 -7.35 -12.31 5.09
N GLY A 194 -8.54 -12.15 5.63
CA GLY A 194 -9.05 -12.87 6.79
C GLY A 194 -9.20 -12.00 8.05
N PRO A 195 -10.07 -12.42 8.99
CA PRO A 195 -10.34 -11.68 10.22
C PRO A 195 -9.13 -11.70 11.17
N TYR A 196 -9.17 -10.86 12.20
CA TYR A 196 -8.23 -10.97 13.32
C TYR A 196 -8.72 -12.07 14.32
N PRO A 197 -7.83 -12.91 14.84
CA PRO A 197 -6.41 -13.05 14.54
C PRO A 197 -6.13 -14.05 13.41
N THR A 198 -5.56 -13.61 12.32
CA THR A 198 -5.03 -14.49 11.26
C THR A 198 -3.52 -14.29 11.17
N HIS A 199 -2.77 -15.38 11.04
CA HIS A 199 -1.31 -15.31 10.94
C HIS A 199 -0.88 -14.59 9.66
N GLU A 200 0.17 -13.77 9.73
CA GLU A 200 0.58 -12.90 8.63
C GLU A 200 0.94 -13.68 7.34
N ILE A 201 1.60 -14.83 7.47
CA ILE A 201 1.90 -15.69 6.31
C ILE A 201 0.61 -16.13 5.60
N ILE A 202 -0.42 -16.50 6.36
CA ILE A 202 -1.71 -16.91 5.79
C ILE A 202 -2.36 -15.73 5.07
N ARG A 203 -2.23 -14.50 5.62
CA ARG A 203 -2.72 -13.29 4.96
C ARG A 203 -2.05 -13.03 3.62
N HIS A 204 -0.72 -13.21 3.54
CA HIS A 204 -0.01 -13.08 2.28
C HIS A 204 -0.49 -14.08 1.24
N TYR A 205 -0.66 -15.33 1.62
CA TYR A 205 -1.20 -16.35 0.70
C TYR A 205 -2.65 -16.06 0.28
N ASN A 206 -3.50 -15.62 1.21
CA ASN A 206 -4.88 -15.24 0.89
C ASN A 206 -4.90 -14.04 -0.07
N PHE A 207 -4.01 -13.06 0.13
CA PHE A 207 -3.88 -11.92 -0.77
C PHE A 207 -3.50 -12.36 -2.18
N LEU A 208 -2.45 -13.18 -2.28
CA LEU A 208 -1.94 -13.65 -3.57
C LEU A 208 -2.91 -14.61 -4.30
N SER A 209 -3.65 -15.42 -3.56
CA SER A 209 -4.63 -16.34 -4.17
C SER A 209 -5.90 -15.64 -4.67
N ALA A 210 -6.12 -14.41 -4.28
CA ALA A 210 -7.26 -13.60 -4.72
C ALA A 210 -6.93 -12.75 -5.97
N LEU A 211 -5.68 -12.76 -6.41
CA LEU A 211 -5.19 -12.10 -7.64
C LEU A 211 -5.24 -13.02 -8.83
#